data_36d90157a4b070117ca6dcf6c66c9772
#
_entry.id   36d90157a4b070117ca6dcf6c66c9772
#
_cell.length_a   1.000
_cell.length_b   1.000
_cell.length_c   1.000
_cell.angle_alpha   90.00
_cell.angle_beta   90.00
_cell.angle_gamma   90.00
#
_symmetry.space_group_name_H-M   'P 1'
#
loop_
_entity.id
_entity.type
_entity.pdbx_description
1 polymer ?
#
loop_
_entity_poly.entity_id
_entity_poly.type
_entity_poly.pdbx_seq_one_letter_code
_entity_poly.pdbx_strand_id
1 'polypeptide(L)'
;MPTDAEITFADHAGRLYARRYGMAPMVGRLLGYLAICDPREQSIAELAEALLASRSAIANAASTLDTLGLIRRSRAAGERMDRIRIDVTAPRSTGFDVTEYQEQGDLAREGLALLADAPPERKAVLLEMAAFADFLVARLPELEKDWKAHREALRAAGELPDTPQPR
;
A
#
# COMPACT_ATOMS: atom_id res chain seq x y z
N MET A 1 -25.06 -3.77 -6.46
CA MET A 1 -24.36 -2.91 -7.45
C MET A 1 -23.96 -1.62 -6.76
N PRO A 2 -22.78 -1.07 -7.02
CA PRO A 2 -22.36 0.19 -6.42
C PRO A 2 -23.25 1.35 -6.89
N THR A 3 -23.35 2.35 -6.03
CA THR A 3 -24.00 3.62 -6.33
C THR A 3 -23.08 4.52 -7.19
N ASP A 4 -23.66 5.53 -7.86
CA ASP A 4 -22.87 6.52 -8.62
C ASP A 4 -21.87 7.27 -7.72
N ALA A 5 -22.20 7.50 -6.45
CA ALA A 5 -21.32 8.14 -5.48
C ALA A 5 -20.09 7.26 -5.15
N GLU A 6 -20.28 5.95 -5.00
CA GLU A 6 -19.19 4.99 -4.77
C GLU A 6 -18.25 4.89 -5.98
N ILE A 7 -18.81 4.89 -7.18
CA ILE A 7 -18.01 4.91 -8.41
C ILE A 7 -17.24 6.22 -8.54
N THR A 8 -17.89 7.36 -8.24
CA THR A 8 -17.23 8.67 -8.24
C THR A 8 -16.06 8.70 -7.23
N PHE A 9 -16.24 8.15 -6.04
CA PHE A 9 -15.18 8.04 -5.05
C PHE A 9 -14.02 7.16 -5.54
N ALA A 10 -14.32 6.00 -6.15
CA ALA A 10 -13.30 5.14 -6.74
C ALA A 10 -12.52 5.86 -7.84
N ASP A 11 -13.19 6.65 -8.70
CA ASP A 11 -12.55 7.45 -9.75
C ASP A 11 -11.67 8.57 -9.16
N HIS A 12 -12.07 9.20 -8.05
CA HIS A 12 -11.25 10.17 -7.33
C HIS A 12 -9.99 9.51 -6.77
N ALA A 13 -10.12 8.32 -6.16
CA ALA A 13 -8.97 7.55 -5.69
C ALA A 13 -8.03 7.21 -6.85
N GLY A 14 -8.57 6.75 -7.99
CA GLY A 14 -7.79 6.48 -9.20
C GLY A 14 -6.93 7.67 -9.63
N ARG A 15 -7.54 8.87 -9.71
CA ARG A 15 -6.83 10.12 -10.05
C ARG A 15 -5.80 10.53 -9.00
N LEU A 16 -6.12 10.39 -7.71
CA LEU A 16 -5.22 10.74 -6.61
C LEU A 16 -3.96 9.88 -6.64
N TYR A 17 -4.12 8.55 -6.68
CA TYR A 17 -3.00 7.62 -6.66
C TYR A 17 -2.16 7.66 -7.94
N ALA A 18 -2.79 7.88 -9.10
CA ALA A 18 -2.06 8.10 -10.36
C ALA A 18 -1.18 9.35 -10.29
N ARG A 19 -1.73 10.48 -9.82
CA ARG A 19 -0.99 11.74 -9.72
C ARG A 19 0.09 11.71 -8.65
N ARG A 20 -0.19 11.09 -7.50
CA ARG A 20 0.72 11.11 -6.33
C ARG A 20 1.84 10.09 -6.43
N TYR A 21 1.55 8.92 -6.96
CA TYR A 21 2.45 7.75 -6.92
C TYR A 21 2.75 7.17 -8.30
N GLY A 22 2.25 7.75 -9.37
CA GLY A 22 2.45 7.23 -10.74
C GLY A 22 1.76 5.89 -11.00
N MET A 23 0.83 5.48 -10.15
CA MET A 23 0.09 4.22 -10.32
C MET A 23 -0.82 4.28 -11.54
N ALA A 24 -1.01 3.14 -12.22
CA ALA A 24 -2.06 3.03 -13.24
C ALA A 24 -3.42 3.39 -12.60
N PRO A 25 -4.27 4.22 -13.26
CA PRO A 25 -5.53 4.69 -12.68
C PRO A 25 -6.43 3.60 -12.14
N MET A 26 -6.45 2.42 -12.78
CA MET A 26 -7.25 1.27 -12.34
C MET A 26 -6.77 0.71 -10.99
N VAL A 27 -5.48 0.78 -10.67
CA VAL A 27 -4.92 0.34 -9.37
C VAL A 27 -5.49 1.21 -8.24
N GLY A 28 -5.41 2.53 -8.38
CA GLY A 28 -5.97 3.46 -7.40
C GLY A 28 -7.51 3.38 -7.32
N ARG A 29 -8.18 3.17 -8.46
CA ARG A 29 -9.63 3.01 -8.55
C ARG A 29 -10.10 1.76 -7.80
N LEU A 30 -9.40 0.63 -7.99
CA LEU A 30 -9.66 -0.62 -7.28
C LEU A 30 -9.42 -0.46 -5.78
N LEU A 31 -8.29 0.16 -5.37
CA LEU A 31 -7.96 0.42 -3.97
C LEU A 31 -9.04 1.28 -3.29
N GLY A 32 -9.47 2.36 -3.96
CA GLY A 32 -10.54 3.22 -3.45
C GLY A 32 -11.86 2.47 -3.28
N TYR A 33 -12.26 1.67 -4.26
CA TYR A 33 -13.50 0.89 -4.16
C TYR A 33 -13.44 -0.17 -3.05
N LEU A 34 -12.32 -0.87 -2.89
CA LEU A 34 -12.12 -1.85 -1.83
C LEU A 34 -12.19 -1.23 -0.41
N ALA A 35 -11.96 0.08 -0.27
CA ALA A 35 -12.07 0.76 1.01
C ALA A 35 -13.54 0.98 1.47
N ILE A 36 -14.49 0.97 0.52
CA ILE A 36 -15.91 1.31 0.79
C ILE A 36 -16.89 0.21 0.40
N CYS A 37 -16.45 -0.83 -0.33
CA CYS A 37 -17.35 -1.85 -0.87
C CYS A 37 -18.02 -2.69 0.23
N ASP A 38 -19.25 -3.13 -0.07
CA ASP A 38 -20.00 -4.10 0.72
C ASP A 38 -20.47 -5.24 -0.21
N PRO A 39 -20.14 -6.51 0.10
CA PRO A 39 -19.28 -6.97 1.21
C PRO A 39 -17.81 -6.53 1.04
N ARG A 40 -17.07 -6.48 2.14
CA ARG A 40 -15.66 -6.04 2.16
C ARG A 40 -14.71 -6.94 1.39
N GLU A 41 -15.09 -8.19 1.18
CA GLU A 41 -14.33 -9.17 0.42
C GLU A 41 -15.08 -9.48 -0.87
N GLN A 42 -14.47 -9.22 -2.00
CA GLN A 42 -15.08 -9.45 -3.32
C GLN A 42 -14.14 -10.21 -4.26
N SER A 43 -14.72 -11.01 -5.14
CA SER A 43 -13.98 -11.71 -6.18
C SER A 43 -13.59 -10.76 -7.33
N ILE A 44 -12.63 -11.17 -8.16
CA ILE A 44 -12.28 -10.45 -9.41
C ILE A 44 -13.51 -10.20 -10.30
N ALA A 45 -14.45 -11.15 -10.35
CA ALA A 45 -15.64 -11.01 -11.18
C ALA A 45 -16.60 -9.94 -10.65
N GLU A 46 -16.88 -9.95 -9.33
CA GLU A 46 -17.70 -8.94 -8.65
C GLU A 46 -17.08 -7.54 -8.79
N LEU A 47 -15.76 -7.41 -8.60
CA LEU A 47 -15.03 -6.16 -8.75
C LEU A 47 -15.05 -5.65 -10.20
N ALA A 48 -14.95 -6.55 -11.18
CA ALA A 48 -15.02 -6.19 -12.60
C ALA A 48 -16.41 -5.66 -12.98
N GLU A 49 -17.46 -6.29 -12.48
CA GLU A 49 -18.84 -5.84 -12.66
C GLU A 49 -19.07 -4.49 -11.98
N ALA A 50 -18.68 -4.37 -10.69
CA ALA A 50 -18.85 -3.15 -9.91
C ALA A 50 -18.16 -1.94 -10.53
N LEU A 51 -16.93 -2.11 -11.02
CA LEU A 51 -16.11 -1.03 -11.57
C LEU A 51 -16.29 -0.85 -13.10
N LEU A 52 -17.18 -1.60 -13.73
CA LEU A 52 -17.41 -1.59 -15.19
C LEU A 52 -16.09 -1.78 -15.97
N ALA A 53 -15.26 -2.73 -15.52
CA ALA A 53 -13.95 -2.99 -16.08
C ALA A 53 -13.80 -4.46 -16.52
N SER A 54 -12.81 -4.75 -17.35
CA SER A 54 -12.52 -6.14 -17.70
C SER A 54 -11.92 -6.91 -16.51
N ARG A 55 -12.19 -8.21 -16.43
CA ARG A 55 -11.58 -9.09 -15.40
C ARG A 55 -10.07 -9.05 -15.43
N SER A 56 -9.47 -8.95 -16.62
CA SER A 56 -8.00 -8.83 -16.76
C SER A 56 -7.47 -7.51 -16.20
N ALA A 57 -8.17 -6.39 -16.42
CA ALA A 57 -7.80 -5.09 -15.85
C ALA A 57 -7.84 -5.13 -14.30
N ILE A 58 -8.89 -5.72 -13.73
CA ILE A 58 -8.99 -5.88 -12.27
C ILE A 58 -7.93 -6.86 -11.75
N ALA A 59 -7.68 -7.99 -12.43
CA ALA A 59 -6.66 -8.95 -12.01
C ALA A 59 -5.26 -8.32 -12.01
N ASN A 60 -4.92 -7.52 -13.01
CA ASN A 60 -3.63 -6.80 -13.09
C ASN A 60 -3.53 -5.74 -11.97
N ALA A 61 -4.59 -4.97 -11.75
CA ALA A 61 -4.62 -3.99 -10.65
C ALA A 61 -4.50 -4.67 -9.28
N ALA A 62 -5.19 -5.78 -9.06
CA ALA A 62 -5.09 -6.57 -7.84
C ALA A 62 -3.69 -7.18 -7.66
N SER A 63 -3.03 -7.63 -8.74
CA SER A 63 -1.65 -8.11 -8.67
C SER A 63 -0.68 -7.01 -8.24
N THR A 64 -0.85 -5.80 -8.76
CA THR A 64 -0.06 -4.63 -8.34
C THR A 64 -0.28 -4.32 -6.85
N LEU A 65 -1.54 -4.28 -6.39
CA LEU A 65 -1.86 -4.02 -4.97
C LEU A 65 -1.34 -5.12 -4.04
N ASP A 66 -1.32 -6.37 -4.49
CA ASP A 66 -0.79 -7.53 -3.77
C ASP A 66 0.74 -7.41 -3.60
N THR A 67 1.45 -7.08 -4.69
CA THR A 67 2.89 -6.82 -4.67
C THR A 67 3.24 -5.66 -3.71
N LEU A 68 2.39 -4.63 -3.66
CA LEU A 68 2.53 -3.51 -2.73
C LEU A 68 2.13 -3.86 -1.29
N GLY A 69 1.57 -5.06 -1.04
CA GLY A 69 1.11 -5.47 0.28
C GLY A 69 -0.12 -4.69 0.79
N LEU A 70 -0.91 -4.11 -0.11
CA LEU A 70 -2.08 -3.27 0.22
C LEU A 70 -3.39 -4.05 0.28
N ILE A 71 -3.40 -5.30 -0.19
CA ILE A 71 -4.57 -6.17 -0.18
C ILE A 71 -4.21 -7.54 0.41
N ARG A 72 -5.25 -8.27 0.84
CA ARG A 72 -5.18 -9.70 1.14
C ARG A 72 -6.12 -10.46 0.24
N ARG A 73 -5.67 -11.65 -0.13
CA ARG A 73 -6.50 -12.66 -0.78
C ARG A 73 -6.89 -13.72 0.23
N SER A 74 -8.16 -14.08 0.25
CA SER A 74 -8.71 -15.17 1.06
C SER A 74 -9.48 -16.12 0.16
N ARG A 75 -9.55 -17.39 0.57
CA ARG A 75 -10.40 -18.37 -0.08
C ARG A 75 -11.13 -19.15 1.00
N ALA A 76 -12.45 -19.03 1.02
CA ALA A 76 -13.26 -19.81 1.94
C ALA A 76 -13.24 -21.29 1.55
N ALA A 77 -13.35 -22.18 2.55
CA ALA A 77 -13.43 -23.61 2.31
C ALA A 77 -14.62 -23.94 1.40
N GLY A 78 -14.33 -24.58 0.25
CA GLY A 78 -15.33 -24.91 -0.77
C GLY A 78 -15.54 -23.85 -1.86
N GLU A 79 -14.95 -22.67 -1.75
CA GLU A 79 -14.96 -21.67 -2.83
C GLU A 79 -13.85 -21.94 -3.86
N ARG A 80 -14.19 -21.72 -5.14
CA ARG A 80 -13.23 -21.88 -6.26
C ARG A 80 -12.48 -20.59 -6.59
N MET A 81 -12.92 -19.45 -6.06
CA MET A 81 -12.39 -18.12 -6.38
C MET A 81 -11.84 -17.45 -5.13
N ASP A 82 -10.71 -16.76 -5.31
CA ASP A 82 -10.16 -15.89 -4.26
C ASP A 82 -11.02 -14.64 -4.11
N ARG A 83 -11.22 -14.23 -2.87
CA ARG A 83 -11.79 -12.93 -2.50
C ARG A 83 -10.67 -11.97 -2.11
N ILE A 84 -10.86 -10.73 -2.41
CA ILE A 84 -9.87 -9.65 -2.21
C ILE A 84 -10.46 -8.63 -1.26
N ARG A 85 -9.65 -8.21 -0.30
CA ARG A 85 -9.95 -7.10 0.61
C ARG A 85 -8.73 -6.22 0.81
N ILE A 86 -8.95 -4.96 1.18
CA ILE A 86 -7.87 -4.07 1.61
C ILE A 86 -7.26 -4.54 2.93
N ASP A 87 -5.95 -4.41 3.06
CA ASP A 87 -5.23 -4.66 4.33
C ASP A 87 -4.61 -3.36 4.85
N VAL A 88 -5.34 -2.69 5.73
CA VAL A 88 -4.89 -1.45 6.37
C VAL A 88 -3.91 -1.69 7.53
N THR A 89 -3.62 -2.95 7.87
CA THR A 89 -2.77 -3.31 9.01
C THR A 89 -1.37 -3.75 8.60
N ALA A 90 -1.16 -4.03 7.31
CA ALA A 90 0.14 -4.42 6.79
C ALA A 90 1.16 -3.27 6.97
N PRO A 91 2.41 -3.54 7.33
CA PRO A 91 3.45 -2.52 7.49
C PRO A 91 3.59 -1.61 6.27
N ARG A 92 3.52 -2.16 5.06
CA ARG A 92 3.56 -1.40 3.80
C ARG A 92 2.38 -0.47 3.59
N SER A 93 1.17 -0.85 4.04
CA SER A 93 -0.02 0.00 3.92
C SER A 93 0.01 1.19 4.87
N THR A 94 0.76 1.09 5.97
CA THR A 94 0.95 2.18 6.94
C THR A 94 2.17 3.06 6.63
N GLY A 95 3.05 2.65 5.70
CA GLY A 95 4.27 3.37 5.36
C GLY A 95 5.41 3.21 6.37
N PHE A 96 5.32 2.25 7.31
CA PHE A 96 6.35 1.99 8.32
C PHE A 96 7.31 0.84 7.94
N ASP A 97 7.20 0.30 6.73
CA ASP A 97 8.12 -0.74 6.26
C ASP A 97 9.51 -0.13 6.00
N VAL A 98 10.49 -0.56 6.78
CA VAL A 98 11.88 -0.07 6.66
C VAL A 98 12.65 -0.73 5.52
N THR A 99 12.14 -1.84 4.95
CA THR A 99 12.86 -2.64 3.96
C THR A 99 13.23 -1.82 2.73
N GLU A 100 12.30 -0.99 2.24
CA GLU A 100 12.54 -0.12 1.08
C GLU A 100 13.70 0.85 1.34
N TYR A 101 13.77 1.44 2.53
CA TYR A 101 14.84 2.38 2.88
C TYR A 101 16.17 1.67 3.13
N GLN A 102 16.15 0.44 3.66
CA GLN A 102 17.36 -0.39 3.75
C GLN A 102 17.92 -0.66 2.37
N GLU A 103 17.09 -1.11 1.43
CA GLU A 103 17.49 -1.36 0.03
C GLU A 103 18.01 -0.10 -0.67
N GLN A 104 17.38 1.07 -0.45
CA GLN A 104 17.86 2.35 -0.98
C GLN A 104 19.22 2.75 -0.38
N GLY A 105 19.40 2.56 0.91
CA GLY A 105 20.67 2.81 1.59
C GLY A 105 21.79 1.91 1.06
N ASP A 106 21.50 0.64 0.86
CA ASP A 106 22.48 -0.33 0.33
C ASP A 106 22.86 0.00 -1.12
N LEU A 107 21.90 0.36 -1.96
CA LEU A 107 22.16 0.83 -3.31
C LEU A 107 23.05 2.09 -3.32
N ALA A 108 22.78 3.03 -2.43
CA ALA A 108 23.61 4.23 -2.32
C ALA A 108 25.06 3.89 -1.89
N ARG A 109 25.24 2.95 -0.96
CA ARG A 109 26.56 2.48 -0.53
C ARG A 109 27.32 1.73 -1.63
N GLU A 110 26.60 0.93 -2.43
CA GLU A 110 27.19 0.29 -3.62
C GLU A 110 27.72 1.34 -4.61
N GLY A 111 26.91 2.38 -4.89
CA GLY A 111 27.37 3.49 -5.74
C GLY A 111 28.56 4.26 -5.16
N LEU A 112 28.60 4.46 -3.82
CA LEU A 112 29.75 5.09 -3.15
C LEU A 112 31.02 4.27 -3.27
N ALA A 113 30.92 2.95 -3.26
CA ALA A 113 32.10 2.06 -3.46
C ALA A 113 32.70 2.24 -4.84
N LEU A 114 31.86 2.44 -5.88
CA LEU A 114 32.33 2.74 -7.25
C LEU A 114 33.03 4.11 -7.35
N LEU A 115 32.70 5.03 -6.44
CA LEU A 115 33.26 6.38 -6.40
C LEU A 115 34.35 6.56 -5.33
N ALA A 116 35.01 5.47 -4.88
CA ALA A 116 35.96 5.51 -3.77
C ALA A 116 36.99 6.64 -3.89
N ASP A 117 37.60 6.77 -5.06
CA ASP A 117 38.65 7.76 -5.37
C ASP A 117 38.10 9.08 -5.97
N ALA A 118 36.78 9.22 -6.04
CA ALA A 118 36.16 10.44 -6.58
C ALA A 118 36.15 11.59 -5.57
N PRO A 119 36.17 12.86 -6.01
CA PRO A 119 36.09 13.98 -5.13
C PRO A 119 34.74 14.03 -4.38
N PRO A 120 34.68 14.70 -3.19
CA PRO A 120 33.49 14.71 -2.33
C PRO A 120 32.21 15.16 -3.05
N GLU A 121 32.32 16.12 -3.96
CA GLU A 121 31.20 16.70 -4.68
C GLU A 121 30.48 15.63 -5.56
N ARG A 122 31.23 14.68 -6.11
CA ARG A 122 30.67 13.55 -6.87
C ARG A 122 29.94 12.53 -6.02
N LYS A 123 30.29 12.46 -4.74
CA LYS A 123 29.70 11.54 -3.75
C LYS A 123 28.48 12.12 -3.06
N ALA A 124 28.29 13.44 -3.11
CA ALA A 124 27.34 14.18 -2.25
C ALA A 124 25.92 13.60 -2.29
N VAL A 125 25.39 13.35 -3.47
CA VAL A 125 24.02 12.82 -3.65
C VAL A 125 23.87 11.45 -2.99
N LEU A 126 24.81 10.53 -3.20
CA LEU A 126 24.75 9.19 -2.63
C LEU A 126 24.97 9.18 -1.10
N LEU A 127 25.81 10.09 -0.61
CA LEU A 127 26.00 10.28 0.83
C LEU A 127 24.70 10.76 1.49
N GLU A 128 24.01 11.71 0.87
CA GLU A 128 22.74 12.22 1.38
C GLU A 128 21.64 11.15 1.32
N MET A 129 21.57 10.38 0.23
CA MET A 129 20.63 9.26 0.11
C MET A 129 20.86 8.19 1.19
N ALA A 130 22.11 7.78 1.42
CA ALA A 130 22.45 6.82 2.46
C ALA A 130 22.10 7.35 3.86
N ALA A 131 22.47 8.61 4.17
CA ALA A 131 22.17 9.23 5.45
C ALA A 131 20.65 9.36 5.70
N PHE A 132 19.87 9.71 4.69
CA PHE A 132 18.42 9.78 4.78
C PHE A 132 17.78 8.40 4.99
N ALA A 133 18.26 7.38 4.27
CA ALA A 133 17.83 6.00 4.45
C ALA A 133 18.10 5.52 5.89
N ASP A 134 19.31 5.71 6.40
CA ASP A 134 19.68 5.35 7.77
C ASP A 134 18.83 6.07 8.82
N PHE A 135 18.55 7.35 8.60
CA PHE A 135 17.65 8.13 9.46
C PHE A 135 16.24 7.51 9.51
N LEU A 136 15.65 7.15 8.36
CA LEU A 136 14.31 6.57 8.32
C LEU A 136 14.29 5.15 8.91
N VAL A 137 15.30 4.33 8.63
CA VAL A 137 15.42 2.99 9.22
C VAL A 137 15.45 3.06 10.75
N ALA A 138 16.12 4.08 11.31
CA ALA A 138 16.18 4.28 12.75
C ALA A 138 14.86 4.84 13.34
N ARG A 139 14.14 5.71 12.60
CA ARG A 139 13.00 6.45 13.14
C ARG A 139 11.64 5.78 12.93
N LEU A 140 11.45 5.09 11.81
CA LEU A 140 10.17 4.49 11.47
C LEU A 140 9.65 3.47 12.50
N PRO A 141 10.47 2.59 13.10
CA PRO A 141 9.98 1.67 14.13
C PRO A 141 9.42 2.37 15.38
N GLU A 142 10.01 3.52 15.77
CA GLU A 142 9.50 4.31 16.89
C GLU A 142 8.15 4.95 16.53
N LEU A 143 8.06 5.52 15.32
CA LEU A 143 6.83 6.11 14.84
C LEU A 143 5.71 5.06 14.66
N GLU A 144 6.05 3.85 14.23
CA GLU A 144 5.11 2.73 14.16
C GLU A 144 4.58 2.36 15.55
N LYS A 145 5.45 2.35 16.57
CA LYS A 145 5.07 2.10 17.96
C LYS A 145 4.10 3.18 18.46
N ASP A 146 4.41 4.45 18.19
CA ASP A 146 3.55 5.58 18.57
C ASP A 146 2.20 5.50 17.88
N TRP A 147 2.17 5.16 16.59
CA TRP A 147 0.94 4.93 15.84
C TRP A 147 0.11 3.79 16.42
N LYS A 148 0.73 2.66 16.78
CA LYS A 148 0.05 1.53 17.42
C LYS A 148 -0.61 1.95 18.73
N ALA A 149 0.09 2.69 19.58
CA ALA A 149 -0.45 3.20 20.84
C ALA A 149 -1.61 4.18 20.60
N HIS A 150 -1.46 5.11 19.66
CA HIS A 150 -2.51 6.06 19.29
C HIS A 150 -3.77 5.36 18.75
N ARG A 151 -3.58 4.37 17.88
CA ARG A 151 -4.68 3.56 17.33
C ARG A 151 -5.45 2.80 18.41
N GLU A 152 -4.76 2.24 19.40
CA GLU A 152 -5.39 1.58 20.56
C GLU A 152 -6.20 2.60 21.38
N ALA A 153 -5.68 3.80 21.60
CA ALA A 153 -6.41 4.87 22.30
C ALA A 153 -7.68 5.26 21.55
N LEU A 154 -7.63 5.41 20.22
CA LEU A 154 -8.81 5.70 19.39
C LEU A 154 -9.86 4.58 19.45
N ARG A 155 -9.43 3.32 19.51
CA ARG A 155 -10.35 2.18 19.69
C ARG A 155 -11.01 2.22 21.07
N ALA A 156 -10.22 2.45 22.12
CA ALA A 156 -10.75 2.55 23.46
C ALA A 156 -11.75 3.72 23.62
N ALA A 157 -11.57 4.80 22.85
CA ALA A 157 -12.51 5.92 22.77
C ALA A 157 -13.74 5.66 21.88
N GLY A 158 -13.79 4.53 21.17
CA GLY A 158 -14.89 4.21 20.23
C GLY A 158 -14.83 4.98 18.90
N GLU A 159 -13.72 5.68 18.62
CA GLU A 159 -13.53 6.45 17.38
C GLU A 159 -13.07 5.56 16.22
N LEU A 160 -12.42 4.44 16.52
CA LEU A 160 -12.06 3.41 15.54
C LEU A 160 -12.71 2.08 15.92
N PRO A 161 -13.48 1.46 15.00
CA PRO A 161 -13.99 0.13 15.21
C PRO A 161 -12.86 -0.89 15.21
N ASP A 162 -13.08 -2.02 15.89
CA ASP A 162 -12.15 -3.17 15.79
C ASP A 162 -12.02 -3.61 14.34
N THR A 163 -10.78 -3.75 13.90
CA THR A 163 -10.52 -4.32 12.58
C THR A 163 -10.87 -5.81 12.66
N PRO A 164 -11.82 -6.31 11.86
CA PRO A 164 -12.16 -7.73 11.87
C PRO A 164 -10.91 -8.57 11.63
N GLN A 165 -10.55 -9.41 12.60
CA GLN A 165 -9.48 -10.37 12.41
C GLN A 165 -9.92 -11.41 11.37
N PRO A 166 -9.03 -11.86 10.51
CA PRO A 166 -9.33 -12.96 9.59
C PRO A 166 -9.68 -14.21 10.41
N ARG A 167 -10.83 -14.80 10.09
CA ARG A 167 -11.18 -16.15 10.57
C ARG A 167 -10.34 -17.18 9.86
#